data_902d3a1528547624b8097422093414fc
#
_entry.id   902d3a1528547624b8097422093414fc
#
_cell.length_a   1.000
_cell.length_b   1.000
_cell.length_c   1.000
_cell.angle_alpha   90.00
_cell.angle_beta   90.00
_cell.angle_gamma   90.00
#
_symmetry.space_group_name_H-M   'P 1'
#
loop_
_entity.id
_entity.type
_entity.pdbx_description
1 polymer ?
#
loop_
_entity_poly.entity_id
_entity_poly.type
_entity_poly.pdbx_seq_one_letter_code
_entity_poly.pdbx_strand_id
1 'polypeptide(L)'
;MKQTWWFFLGSILHLAWRPALVVGLTASASTGFAQSACEFHRTLSVTAIDPVTLDVQLTDGELQIAYGRNEQVSIAAFAQVPVGAKADKEFLATALAVEQDGNHLRIRYQSSVGPGQGKIKIVCRIDVPYLTEVRSTVDNGKQTITGIMGPVKARIKNGDINVSYISRGVLAEAGSGNLDLEVIGERIEARTGSGNISCIRAVQGASVETEDGDIVLMVVGPSQANVKRGTGRIDVAGARGSFTGSTTEGDLHVKAMLHDNWRLTSASGNIRVELPTAARFEVDATTNFGEVLIDRDDIERPDAGVRQFHRKVNGGGKRIDVRTESGKIVIR
;
A
#
# COMPACT_ATOMS: atom_id res chain seq x y z
N MET A 1 46.25 -39.11 -23.65
CA MET A 1 45.27 -38.99 -22.56
C MET A 1 44.43 -37.77 -22.84
N LYS A 2 43.23 -37.95 -23.29
CA LYS A 2 42.29 -36.87 -23.68
C LYS A 2 41.32 -36.66 -22.53
N GLN A 3 41.25 -35.51 -21.91
CA GLN A 3 40.21 -35.10 -20.99
C GLN A 3 39.19 -34.29 -21.74
N THR A 4 38.01 -34.82 -21.84
CA THR A 4 36.79 -34.18 -22.42
C THR A 4 36.09 -33.39 -21.35
N TRP A 5 35.89 -32.10 -21.60
CA TRP A 5 35.08 -31.19 -20.81
C TRP A 5 33.62 -31.24 -21.35
N TRP A 6 32.69 -31.57 -20.51
CA TRP A 6 31.26 -31.49 -20.80
C TRP A 6 30.77 -30.12 -20.44
N PHE A 7 30.37 -29.35 -21.45
CA PHE A 7 29.57 -28.18 -21.26
C PHE A 7 28.11 -28.55 -21.07
N PHE A 8 27.56 -28.28 -19.90
CA PHE A 8 26.10 -28.27 -19.69
C PHE A 8 25.55 -26.93 -20.19
N LEU A 9 24.93 -26.93 -21.34
CA LEU A 9 24.06 -25.87 -21.81
C LEU A 9 22.71 -26.02 -21.10
N GLY A 10 22.50 -25.23 -20.07
CA GLY A 10 21.18 -25.02 -19.45
C GLY A 10 20.31 -24.19 -20.36
N SER A 11 19.28 -24.79 -20.90
CA SER A 11 18.24 -24.14 -21.69
C SER A 11 17.51 -23.13 -20.81
N ILE A 12 17.70 -21.84 -21.07
CA ILE A 12 16.87 -20.78 -20.52
C ILE A 12 15.54 -20.82 -21.27
N LEU A 13 14.52 -21.39 -20.65
CA LEU A 13 13.14 -21.23 -21.08
C LEU A 13 12.75 -19.76 -20.94
N HIS A 14 12.68 -19.06 -22.04
CA HIS A 14 11.96 -17.78 -22.13
C HIS A 14 10.47 -18.05 -21.89
N LEU A 15 10.05 -17.94 -20.63
CA LEU A 15 8.63 -17.85 -20.31
C LEU A 15 8.17 -16.45 -20.70
N ALA A 16 7.63 -16.32 -21.89
CA ALA A 16 6.93 -15.13 -22.33
C ALA A 16 5.68 -14.95 -21.47
N TRP A 17 5.79 -14.14 -20.43
CA TRP A 17 4.68 -13.71 -19.60
C TRP A 17 3.84 -12.71 -20.41
N ARG A 18 2.79 -13.20 -21.02
CA ARG A 18 1.69 -12.38 -21.54
C ARG A 18 0.79 -12.04 -20.34
N PRO A 19 0.61 -10.78 -19.97
CA PRO A 19 -0.51 -10.42 -19.11
C PRO A 19 -1.80 -10.48 -19.93
N ALA A 20 -2.43 -11.63 -19.96
CA ALA A 20 -3.83 -11.71 -20.34
C ALA A 20 -4.65 -11.24 -19.14
N LEU A 21 -4.86 -9.93 -19.03
CA LEU A 21 -5.87 -9.38 -18.14
C LEU A 21 -7.24 -9.66 -18.78
N VAL A 22 -7.70 -10.91 -18.63
CA VAL A 22 -9.12 -11.24 -18.84
C VAL A 22 -9.82 -10.76 -17.57
N VAL A 23 -10.25 -9.50 -17.58
CA VAL A 23 -11.27 -9.04 -16.62
C VAL A 23 -12.58 -9.71 -17.05
N GLY A 24 -12.82 -10.89 -16.47
CA GLY A 24 -14.14 -11.49 -16.49
C GLY A 24 -15.09 -10.53 -15.76
N LEU A 25 -15.97 -9.88 -16.50
CA LEU A 25 -17.14 -9.21 -15.95
C LEU A 25 -18.04 -10.29 -15.33
N THR A 26 -17.80 -10.64 -14.08
CA THR A 26 -18.84 -11.26 -13.26
C THR A 26 -19.80 -10.14 -12.89
N ALA A 27 -20.92 -10.08 -13.59
CA ALA A 27 -22.05 -9.28 -13.19
C ALA A 27 -22.59 -9.81 -11.86
N SER A 28 -22.03 -9.31 -10.74
CA SER A 28 -22.74 -9.37 -9.48
C SER A 28 -23.85 -8.35 -9.58
N ALA A 29 -25.07 -8.84 -9.66
CA ALA A 29 -26.30 -8.05 -9.63
C ALA A 29 -26.36 -7.31 -8.28
N SER A 30 -25.76 -6.14 -8.20
CA SER A 30 -26.08 -5.17 -7.16
C SER A 30 -27.38 -4.48 -7.56
N THR A 31 -28.41 -4.78 -6.85
CA THR A 31 -29.74 -4.17 -6.95
C THR A 31 -29.62 -2.66 -6.88
N GLY A 32 -29.93 -1.97 -8.00
CA GLY A 32 -30.13 -0.52 -7.98
C GLY A 32 -29.51 0.31 -9.11
N PHE A 33 -28.70 -0.25 -10.02
CA PHE A 33 -28.15 0.50 -11.15
C PHE A 33 -28.53 -0.11 -12.48
N ALA A 34 -29.21 0.67 -13.33
CA ALA A 34 -29.35 0.34 -14.73
C ALA A 34 -28.06 0.71 -15.46
N GLN A 35 -27.45 -0.25 -16.14
CA GLN A 35 -26.25 -0.04 -16.95
C GLN A 35 -26.64 0.69 -18.24
N SER A 36 -26.78 2.01 -18.20
CA SER A 36 -26.79 2.78 -19.44
C SER A 36 -25.35 3.14 -19.77
N ALA A 37 -24.81 2.50 -20.81
CA ALA A 37 -23.43 2.66 -21.26
C ALA A 37 -23.27 4.03 -21.94
N CYS A 38 -23.08 5.08 -21.16
CA CYS A 38 -22.56 6.32 -21.67
C CYS A 38 -21.03 6.31 -21.55
N GLU A 39 -20.33 6.40 -22.66
CA GLU A 39 -18.90 6.26 -22.77
C GLU A 39 -18.28 7.53 -23.36
N PHE A 40 -17.23 8.01 -22.72
CA PHE A 40 -16.43 9.16 -23.15
C PHE A 40 -15.02 8.68 -23.45
N HIS A 41 -14.49 9.01 -24.62
CA HIS A 41 -13.11 8.73 -25.00
C HIS A 41 -12.39 10.01 -25.43
N ARG A 42 -11.19 10.22 -24.92
CA ARG A 42 -10.31 11.30 -25.34
C ARG A 42 -8.86 10.85 -25.33
N THR A 43 -8.14 11.14 -26.41
CA THR A 43 -6.70 10.92 -26.50
C THR A 43 -6.00 12.26 -26.61
N LEU A 44 -4.97 12.47 -25.83
CA LEU A 44 -4.18 13.69 -25.77
C LEU A 44 -2.73 13.36 -26.10
N SER A 45 -2.13 14.12 -27.02
CA SER A 45 -0.70 14.00 -27.33
C SER A 45 0.11 14.77 -26.29
N VAL A 46 1.21 14.18 -25.84
CA VAL A 46 2.16 14.77 -24.90
C VAL A 46 3.58 14.64 -25.44
N THR A 47 4.50 15.46 -24.98
CA THR A 47 5.91 15.38 -25.39
C THR A 47 6.59 14.24 -24.64
N ALA A 48 7.06 13.22 -25.35
CA ALA A 48 7.62 12.01 -24.76
C ALA A 48 8.90 12.20 -23.91
N ILE A 49 9.63 13.30 -24.16
CA ILE A 49 10.93 13.56 -23.49
C ILE A 49 10.72 14.17 -22.11
N ASP A 50 9.63 14.89 -21.88
CA ASP A 50 9.36 15.58 -20.63
C ASP A 50 8.37 14.79 -19.77
N PRO A 51 8.56 14.77 -18.44
CA PRO A 51 7.60 14.15 -17.54
C PRO A 51 6.20 14.71 -17.70
N VAL A 52 5.20 13.85 -17.75
CA VAL A 52 3.79 14.25 -17.72
C VAL A 52 3.37 14.46 -16.26
N THR A 53 2.67 15.55 -15.98
CA THR A 53 2.00 15.76 -14.70
C THR A 53 0.50 15.56 -14.89
N LEU A 54 -0.05 14.56 -14.21
CA LEU A 54 -1.47 14.24 -14.24
C LEU A 54 -2.12 14.60 -12.90
N ASP A 55 -3.06 15.53 -12.91
CA ASP A 55 -3.88 15.92 -11.76
C ASP A 55 -5.33 15.48 -12.00
N VAL A 56 -5.84 14.57 -11.15
CA VAL A 56 -7.19 14.02 -11.28
C VAL A 56 -8.00 14.29 -10.02
N GLN A 57 -9.20 14.83 -10.18
CA GLN A 57 -10.14 15.10 -9.09
C GLN A 57 -11.52 14.53 -9.42
N LEU A 58 -11.96 13.55 -8.65
CA LEU A 58 -13.28 12.92 -8.81
C LEU A 58 -14.07 13.01 -7.50
N THR A 59 -15.36 13.36 -7.57
CA THR A 59 -16.23 13.34 -6.38
C THR A 59 -16.74 11.95 -6.05
N ASP A 60 -17.27 11.19 -7.02
CA ASP A 60 -17.83 9.87 -6.80
C ASP A 60 -17.46 8.94 -7.97
N GLY A 61 -16.79 7.81 -7.67
CA GLY A 61 -16.49 6.82 -8.70
C GLY A 61 -15.19 6.04 -8.50
N GLU A 62 -14.75 5.40 -9.57
CA GLU A 62 -13.51 4.63 -9.60
C GLU A 62 -12.50 5.29 -10.54
N LEU A 63 -11.28 5.43 -10.06
CA LEU A 63 -10.15 5.92 -10.82
C LEU A 63 -9.15 4.79 -11.07
N GLN A 64 -8.82 4.55 -12.33
CA GLN A 64 -7.81 3.60 -12.73
C GLN A 64 -6.76 4.32 -13.56
N ILE A 65 -5.52 4.35 -13.10
CA ILE A 65 -4.39 4.94 -13.84
C ILE A 65 -3.36 3.85 -14.07
N ALA A 66 -2.98 3.66 -15.32
CA ALA A 66 -2.00 2.65 -15.70
C ALA A 66 -1.00 3.18 -16.71
N TYR A 67 0.15 2.53 -16.80
CA TYR A 67 1.06 2.74 -17.91
C TYR A 67 0.40 2.31 -19.22
N GLY A 68 0.36 3.22 -20.17
CA GLY A 68 -0.10 3.00 -21.54
C GLY A 68 1.06 3.05 -22.54
N ARG A 69 0.71 3.17 -23.82
CA ARG A 69 1.71 3.36 -24.87
C ARG A 69 2.25 4.78 -24.86
N ASN A 70 3.52 4.93 -25.23
CA ASN A 70 4.26 6.18 -25.17
C ASN A 70 3.61 7.34 -25.96
N GLU A 71 3.87 8.56 -25.49
CA GLU A 71 3.53 9.84 -26.13
C GLU A 71 2.04 10.21 -26.18
N GLN A 72 1.19 9.45 -25.50
CA GLN A 72 -0.23 9.75 -25.46
C GLN A 72 -0.81 9.49 -24.07
N VAL A 73 -1.74 10.32 -23.68
CA VAL A 73 -2.63 10.06 -22.57
C VAL A 73 -4.01 9.71 -23.11
N SER A 74 -4.48 8.52 -22.79
CA SER A 74 -5.80 8.05 -23.19
C SER A 74 -6.75 8.06 -22.00
N ILE A 75 -7.90 8.69 -22.15
CA ILE A 75 -8.92 8.82 -21.11
C ILE A 75 -10.18 8.12 -21.61
N ALA A 76 -10.65 7.14 -20.85
CA ALA A 76 -11.95 6.50 -21.06
C ALA A 76 -12.78 6.65 -19.78
N ALA A 77 -13.98 7.19 -19.92
CA ALA A 77 -14.86 7.39 -18.79
C ALA A 77 -16.25 6.82 -19.06
N PHE A 78 -16.79 6.14 -18.05
CA PHE A 78 -18.09 5.47 -18.09
C PHE A 78 -18.96 5.99 -16.93
N ALA A 79 -20.17 6.43 -17.22
CA ALA A 79 -21.13 6.82 -16.19
C ALA A 79 -21.95 5.62 -15.71
N GLN A 80 -22.01 5.43 -14.40
CA GLN A 80 -22.94 4.53 -13.72
C GLN A 80 -24.11 5.35 -13.21
N VAL A 81 -25.26 5.20 -13.84
CA VAL A 81 -26.44 6.03 -13.60
C VAL A 81 -27.44 5.28 -12.75
N PRO A 82 -28.00 5.90 -11.68
CA PRO A 82 -29.09 5.32 -10.93
C PRO A 82 -30.33 5.07 -11.82
N VAL A 83 -31.17 4.10 -11.43
CA VAL A 83 -32.42 3.83 -12.13
C VAL A 83 -33.30 5.08 -12.13
N GLY A 84 -33.73 5.52 -13.32
CA GLY A 84 -34.56 6.73 -13.51
C GLY A 84 -33.78 8.02 -13.77
N ALA A 85 -32.46 8.04 -13.57
CA ALA A 85 -31.63 9.17 -14.02
C ALA A 85 -31.19 8.98 -15.47
N LYS A 86 -30.92 10.07 -16.18
CA LYS A 86 -30.39 10.06 -17.54
C LYS A 86 -29.00 10.66 -17.55
N ALA A 87 -28.03 9.94 -18.08
CA ALA A 87 -26.77 10.50 -18.49
C ALA A 87 -26.51 10.08 -19.94
N ASP A 88 -26.23 11.04 -20.78
CA ASP A 88 -25.86 10.85 -22.18
C ASP A 88 -24.39 11.26 -22.40
N LYS A 89 -23.92 11.17 -23.64
CA LYS A 89 -22.54 11.57 -23.98
C LYS A 89 -22.28 13.04 -23.71
N GLU A 90 -23.29 13.89 -23.89
CA GLU A 90 -23.20 15.32 -23.68
C GLU A 90 -23.05 15.64 -22.19
N PHE A 91 -23.75 14.93 -21.33
CA PHE A 91 -23.57 14.98 -19.89
C PHE A 91 -22.12 14.68 -19.49
N LEU A 92 -21.55 13.55 -19.94
CA LEU A 92 -20.17 13.18 -19.61
C LEU A 92 -19.16 14.19 -20.17
N ALA A 93 -19.35 14.67 -21.38
CA ALA A 93 -18.49 15.67 -21.98
C ALA A 93 -18.49 17.01 -21.20
N THR A 94 -19.60 17.34 -20.56
CA THR A 94 -19.75 18.53 -19.74
C THR A 94 -19.28 18.32 -18.30
N ALA A 95 -19.60 17.16 -17.71
CA ALA A 95 -19.29 16.86 -16.32
C ALA A 95 -17.81 16.49 -16.10
N LEU A 96 -17.14 15.94 -17.12
CA LEU A 96 -15.72 15.59 -17.11
C LEU A 96 -14.89 16.68 -17.80
N ALA A 97 -14.48 17.70 -17.04
CA ALA A 97 -13.58 18.71 -17.56
C ALA A 97 -12.17 18.17 -17.73
N VAL A 98 -11.62 18.28 -18.94
CA VAL A 98 -10.25 17.87 -19.28
C VAL A 98 -9.51 19.07 -19.84
N GLU A 99 -8.53 19.56 -19.10
CA GLU A 99 -7.67 20.68 -19.46
C GLU A 99 -6.25 20.17 -19.72
N GLN A 100 -5.60 20.71 -20.74
CA GLN A 100 -4.22 20.42 -21.07
C GLN A 100 -3.43 21.70 -21.26
N ASP A 101 -2.30 21.80 -20.57
CA ASP A 101 -1.30 22.84 -20.75
C ASP A 101 0.07 22.17 -20.90
N GLY A 102 0.50 22.00 -22.15
CA GLY A 102 1.68 21.19 -22.48
C GLY A 102 1.55 19.75 -21.95
N ASN A 103 2.48 19.34 -21.10
CA ASN A 103 2.48 18.03 -20.45
C ASN A 103 1.76 18.02 -19.09
N HIS A 104 1.12 19.12 -18.72
CA HIS A 104 0.29 19.19 -17.51
C HIS A 104 -1.17 18.95 -17.88
N LEU A 105 -1.74 17.89 -17.36
CA LEU A 105 -3.11 17.45 -17.61
C LEU A 105 -3.92 17.54 -16.32
N ARG A 106 -5.08 18.18 -16.39
CA ARG A 106 -6.04 18.24 -15.30
C ARG A 106 -7.35 17.62 -15.71
N ILE A 107 -7.82 16.67 -14.92
CA ILE A 107 -9.09 15.99 -15.14
C ILE A 107 -9.95 16.18 -13.90
N ARG A 108 -11.12 16.76 -14.07
CA ARG A 108 -12.04 17.04 -12.98
C ARG A 108 -13.41 16.50 -13.30
N TYR A 109 -13.97 15.79 -12.33
CA TYR A 109 -15.36 15.36 -12.36
C TYR A 109 -16.07 15.81 -11.08
N GLN A 110 -17.17 16.53 -11.26
CA GLN A 110 -18.06 16.89 -10.17
C GLN A 110 -19.40 16.23 -10.43
N SER A 111 -19.82 15.37 -9.51
CA SER A 111 -21.17 14.77 -9.57
C SER A 111 -22.21 15.87 -9.43
N SER A 112 -22.92 16.16 -10.51
CA SER A 112 -24.08 17.03 -10.49
C SER A 112 -25.31 16.20 -10.14
N VAL A 113 -25.97 16.51 -9.03
CA VAL A 113 -27.19 15.82 -8.60
C VAL A 113 -28.33 16.81 -8.59
N GLY A 114 -29.36 16.56 -9.40
CA GLY A 114 -30.65 17.24 -9.21
C GLY A 114 -31.36 16.74 -7.95
N PRO A 115 -32.22 17.54 -7.34
CA PRO A 115 -33.03 17.10 -6.18
C PRO A 115 -33.79 15.83 -6.52
N GLY A 116 -33.61 14.76 -5.72
CA GLY A 116 -34.30 13.48 -5.89
C GLY A 116 -33.65 12.48 -6.86
N GLN A 117 -32.56 12.81 -7.51
CA GLN A 117 -31.79 11.88 -8.35
C GLN A 117 -30.56 11.37 -7.59
N GLY A 118 -30.33 10.06 -7.57
CA GLY A 118 -29.15 9.47 -6.92
C GLY A 118 -27.85 9.96 -7.58
N LYS A 119 -26.74 9.90 -6.85
CA LYS A 119 -25.42 10.32 -7.35
C LYS A 119 -24.98 9.49 -8.55
N ILE A 120 -24.51 10.14 -9.61
CA ILE A 120 -23.89 9.47 -10.75
C ILE A 120 -22.44 9.16 -10.38
N LYS A 121 -22.08 7.89 -10.47
CA LYS A 121 -20.69 7.46 -10.30
C LYS A 121 -20.00 7.36 -11.65
N ILE A 122 -18.73 7.68 -11.70
CA ILE A 122 -17.92 7.55 -12.90
C ILE A 122 -16.83 6.50 -12.69
N VAL A 123 -16.60 5.67 -13.71
CA VAL A 123 -15.39 4.85 -13.82
C VAL A 123 -14.47 5.54 -14.82
N CYS A 124 -13.37 6.10 -14.36
CA CYS A 124 -12.41 6.81 -15.18
C CYS A 124 -11.13 5.98 -15.32
N ARG A 125 -10.78 5.57 -16.54
CA ARG A 125 -9.54 4.87 -16.89
C ARG A 125 -8.64 5.80 -17.65
N ILE A 126 -7.39 5.90 -17.19
CA ILE A 126 -6.40 6.80 -17.79
C ILE A 126 -5.13 6.02 -18.03
N ASP A 127 -4.77 5.87 -19.29
CA ASP A 127 -3.49 5.32 -19.68
C ASP A 127 -2.51 6.48 -19.91
N VAL A 128 -1.35 6.40 -19.28
CA VAL A 128 -0.35 7.49 -19.27
C VAL A 128 1.02 7.00 -19.73
N PRO A 129 1.89 7.89 -20.21
CA PRO A 129 3.29 7.58 -20.44
C PRO A 129 4.01 7.15 -19.17
N TYR A 130 5.10 6.44 -19.33
CA TYR A 130 5.89 5.85 -18.30
C TYR A 130 6.43 6.86 -17.24
N LEU A 131 6.92 8.03 -17.71
CA LEU A 131 7.44 9.10 -16.88
C LEU A 131 6.33 10.08 -16.47
N THR A 132 5.32 9.60 -15.75
CA THR A 132 4.21 10.42 -15.29
C THR A 132 4.25 10.64 -13.78
N GLU A 133 4.17 11.89 -13.35
CA GLU A 133 3.83 12.25 -11.96
C GLU A 133 2.32 12.22 -11.81
N VAL A 134 1.80 11.46 -10.85
CA VAL A 134 0.37 11.34 -10.61
C VAL A 134 -0.02 12.03 -9.31
N ARG A 135 -1.01 12.91 -9.41
CA ARG A 135 -1.72 13.51 -8.27
C ARG A 135 -3.20 13.23 -8.44
N SER A 136 -3.75 12.46 -7.52
CA SER A 136 -5.17 12.10 -7.61
C SER A 136 -5.89 12.33 -6.30
N THR A 137 -7.12 12.83 -6.40
CA THR A 137 -8.02 13.02 -5.27
C THR A 137 -9.39 12.48 -5.65
N VAL A 138 -9.93 11.58 -4.84
CA VAL A 138 -11.28 11.04 -4.99
C VAL A 138 -12.02 11.24 -3.68
N ASP A 139 -13.25 11.75 -3.72
CA ASP A 139 -14.00 11.89 -2.48
C ASP A 139 -14.57 10.52 -2.05
N ASN A 140 -15.27 9.81 -2.94
CA ASN A 140 -15.86 8.52 -2.60
C ASN A 140 -15.65 7.51 -3.73
N GLY A 141 -15.07 6.34 -3.42
CA GLY A 141 -14.91 5.29 -4.41
C GLY A 141 -13.64 4.48 -4.27
N LYS A 142 -12.92 4.28 -5.36
CA LYS A 142 -11.68 3.49 -5.39
C LYS A 142 -10.65 4.11 -6.31
N GLN A 143 -9.39 4.01 -5.92
CA GLN A 143 -8.27 4.37 -6.78
C GLN A 143 -7.37 3.15 -7.01
N THR A 144 -6.99 2.94 -8.27
CA THR A 144 -6.00 1.92 -8.65
C THR A 144 -4.95 2.56 -9.56
N ILE A 145 -3.69 2.57 -9.14
CA ILE A 145 -2.59 3.21 -9.88
C ILE A 145 -1.47 2.19 -10.04
N THR A 146 -1.06 1.92 -11.27
CA THR A 146 -0.07 0.86 -11.53
C THR A 146 0.90 1.18 -12.65
N GLY A 147 2.14 0.70 -12.52
CA GLY A 147 3.14 0.73 -13.59
C GLY A 147 3.73 2.11 -13.89
N ILE A 148 3.82 3.01 -12.93
CA ILE A 148 4.28 4.40 -13.09
C ILE A 148 5.72 4.55 -12.62
N MET A 149 6.57 5.21 -13.41
CA MET A 149 7.94 5.54 -12.97
C MET A 149 8.06 6.84 -12.18
N GLY A 150 7.13 7.76 -12.34
CA GLY A 150 7.09 9.00 -11.57
C GLY A 150 6.55 8.80 -10.15
N PRO A 151 6.58 9.85 -9.32
CA PRO A 151 6.00 9.82 -7.99
C PRO A 151 4.47 9.80 -8.05
N VAL A 152 3.86 9.16 -7.04
CA VAL A 152 2.40 9.06 -6.92
C VAL A 152 1.94 9.69 -5.61
N LYS A 153 0.96 10.59 -5.71
CA LYS A 153 0.25 11.18 -4.58
C LYS A 153 -1.25 10.90 -4.74
N ALA A 154 -1.76 9.94 -3.98
CA ALA A 154 -3.15 9.52 -4.04
C ALA A 154 -3.88 9.86 -2.74
N ARG A 155 -5.02 10.51 -2.85
CA ARG A 155 -5.87 10.88 -1.71
C ARG A 155 -7.30 10.44 -1.94
N ILE A 156 -7.91 9.89 -0.90
CA ILE A 156 -9.33 9.53 -0.91
C ILE A 156 -9.97 9.90 0.42
N LYS A 157 -11.21 10.40 0.39
CA LYS A 157 -11.94 10.63 1.64
C LYS A 157 -12.53 9.34 2.16
N ASN A 158 -13.27 8.62 1.30
CA ASN A 158 -13.92 7.37 1.66
C ASN A 158 -13.73 6.34 0.55
N GLY A 159 -13.01 5.25 0.84
CA GLY A 159 -12.75 4.17 -0.08
C GLY A 159 -11.30 3.73 -0.12
N ASP A 160 -10.97 2.81 -1.00
CA ASP A 160 -9.69 2.12 -1.03
C ASP A 160 -8.72 2.72 -2.05
N ILE A 161 -7.43 2.67 -1.72
CA ILE A 161 -6.33 3.03 -2.62
C ILE A 161 -5.45 1.80 -2.84
N ASN A 162 -5.29 1.40 -4.10
CA ASN A 162 -4.39 0.34 -4.52
C ASN A 162 -3.30 0.94 -5.41
N VAL A 163 -2.04 0.86 -4.99
CA VAL A 163 -0.90 1.38 -5.75
C VAL A 163 0.14 0.29 -5.92
N SER A 164 0.55 0.03 -7.16
CA SER A 164 1.50 -1.04 -7.42
C SER A 164 2.50 -0.73 -8.54
N TYR A 165 3.69 -1.31 -8.45
CA TYR A 165 4.74 -1.18 -9.47
C TYR A 165 5.13 0.28 -9.75
N ILE A 166 5.43 1.04 -8.70
CA ILE A 166 5.87 2.43 -8.77
C ILE A 166 7.37 2.50 -8.53
N SER A 167 8.11 3.14 -9.46
CA SER A 167 9.57 3.24 -9.33
C SER A 167 10.04 4.31 -8.34
N ARG A 168 9.23 5.35 -8.14
CA ARG A 168 9.48 6.46 -7.21
C ARG A 168 8.70 6.30 -5.91
N GLY A 169 8.63 7.38 -5.13
CA GLY A 169 7.90 7.43 -3.87
C GLY A 169 6.38 7.48 -4.03
N VAL A 170 5.70 7.00 -3.01
CA VAL A 170 4.22 7.00 -2.92
C VAL A 170 3.78 7.70 -1.65
N LEU A 171 2.87 8.67 -1.79
CA LEU A 171 2.08 9.23 -0.70
C LEU A 171 0.62 8.81 -0.88
N ALA A 172 0.10 7.97 0.01
CA ALA A 172 -1.28 7.49 0.00
C ALA A 172 -2.01 7.93 1.28
N GLU A 173 -3.11 8.66 1.13
CA GLU A 173 -3.89 9.18 2.26
C GLU A 173 -5.37 8.86 2.08
N ALA A 174 -5.97 8.18 3.07
CA ALA A 174 -7.40 7.91 3.12
C ALA A 174 -8.01 8.48 4.42
N GLY A 175 -9.19 9.06 4.32
CA GLY A 175 -9.99 9.38 5.51
C GLY A 175 -10.54 8.09 6.13
N SER A 176 -11.15 7.25 5.30
CA SER A 176 -11.55 5.88 5.65
C SER A 176 -11.39 4.95 4.45
N GLY A 177 -10.85 3.74 4.69
CA GLY A 177 -10.62 2.72 3.68
C GLY A 177 -9.23 2.11 3.75
N ASN A 178 -9.03 1.06 2.99
CA ASN A 178 -7.78 0.30 2.98
C ASN A 178 -6.76 0.88 2.00
N LEU A 179 -5.49 0.75 2.36
CA LEU A 179 -4.36 1.13 1.53
C LEU A 179 -3.53 -0.11 1.21
N ASP A 180 -3.51 -0.52 -0.06
CA ASP A 180 -2.70 -1.64 -0.55
C ASP A 180 -1.58 -1.11 -1.46
N LEU A 181 -0.33 -1.24 -1.00
CA LEU A 181 0.85 -0.70 -1.65
C LEU A 181 1.85 -1.82 -1.96
N GLU A 182 2.12 -2.05 -3.24
CA GLU A 182 2.96 -3.19 -3.64
C GLU A 182 4.06 -2.78 -4.63
N VAL A 183 5.29 -3.26 -4.39
CA VAL A 183 6.47 -3.05 -5.27
C VAL A 183 6.74 -1.57 -5.53
N ILE A 184 7.12 -0.87 -4.47
CA ILE A 184 7.47 0.54 -4.53
C ILE A 184 8.99 0.70 -4.40
N GLY A 185 9.60 1.38 -5.38
CA GLY A 185 11.05 1.52 -5.48
C GLY A 185 11.66 2.46 -4.45
N GLU A 186 10.94 3.53 -4.09
CA GLU A 186 11.39 4.50 -3.09
C GLU A 186 10.51 4.45 -1.82
N ARG A 187 10.55 5.52 -1.02
CA ARG A 187 9.86 5.59 0.26
C ARG A 187 8.34 5.65 0.09
N ILE A 188 7.64 4.95 0.97
CA ILE A 188 6.19 5.01 1.13
C ILE A 188 5.84 5.89 2.35
N GLU A 189 4.86 6.76 2.16
CA GLU A 189 4.11 7.40 3.24
C GLU A 189 2.63 7.04 3.06
N ALA A 190 2.05 6.34 4.04
CA ALA A 190 0.67 5.88 3.96
C ALA A 190 -0.08 6.18 5.26
N ARG A 191 -1.25 6.82 5.15
CA ARG A 191 -2.08 7.18 6.30
C ARG A 191 -3.54 6.91 6.01
N THR A 192 -4.22 6.32 6.99
CA THR A 192 -5.69 6.20 6.96
C THR A 192 -6.27 6.52 8.34
N GLY A 193 -7.45 7.10 8.37
CA GLY A 193 -8.17 7.31 9.63
C GLY A 193 -8.74 5.98 10.13
N SER A 194 -9.43 5.25 9.29
CA SER A 194 -9.92 3.91 9.60
C SER A 194 -9.75 2.98 8.41
N GLY A 195 -9.11 1.84 8.63
CA GLY A 195 -8.84 0.84 7.62
C GLY A 195 -7.44 0.25 7.74
N ASN A 196 -7.21 -0.81 6.99
CA ASN A 196 -5.97 -1.55 7.02
C ASN A 196 -4.94 -0.96 6.05
N ILE A 197 -3.66 -1.08 6.41
CA ILE A 197 -2.55 -0.70 5.53
C ILE A 197 -1.70 -1.94 5.25
N SER A 198 -1.56 -2.27 3.98
CA SER A 198 -0.68 -3.35 3.51
C SER A 198 0.44 -2.76 2.65
N CYS A 199 1.70 -2.99 3.04
CA CYS A 199 2.87 -2.60 2.25
C CYS A 199 3.73 -3.82 1.96
N ILE A 200 3.83 -4.19 0.69
CA ILE A 200 4.60 -5.34 0.23
C ILE A 200 5.72 -4.88 -0.70
N ARG A 201 6.96 -5.24 -0.39
CA ARG A 201 8.16 -4.88 -1.16
C ARG A 201 8.38 -3.35 -1.30
N ALA A 202 8.47 -2.67 -0.18
CA ALA A 202 8.88 -1.27 -0.10
C ALA A 202 10.40 -1.16 0.07
N VAL A 203 11.14 -0.90 -1.01
CA VAL A 203 12.61 -1.03 -1.04
C VAL A 203 13.30 -0.06 -0.09
N GLN A 204 12.93 1.22 -0.11
CA GLN A 204 13.52 2.25 0.77
C GLN A 204 12.74 2.45 2.08
N GLY A 205 11.79 1.55 2.37
CA GLY A 205 11.02 1.55 3.60
C GLY A 205 9.70 2.29 3.52
N ALA A 206 8.98 2.23 4.64
CA ALA A 206 7.64 2.77 4.74
C ALA A 206 7.42 3.51 6.06
N SER A 207 6.70 4.61 6.00
CA SER A 207 6.11 5.28 7.17
C SER A 207 4.60 5.15 7.08
N VAL A 208 4.04 4.28 7.89
CA VAL A 208 2.61 3.93 7.81
C VAL A 208 1.90 4.23 9.11
N GLU A 209 0.71 4.77 9.00
CA GLU A 209 -0.08 5.20 10.14
C GLU A 209 -1.57 4.96 9.90
N THR A 210 -2.24 4.32 10.84
CA THR A 210 -3.70 4.25 10.90
C THR A 210 -4.18 4.70 12.28
N GLU A 211 -5.37 5.31 12.36
CA GLU A 211 -5.98 5.54 13.66
C GLU A 211 -6.61 4.26 14.19
N ASP A 212 -7.29 3.49 13.33
CA ASP A 212 -7.92 2.23 13.65
C ASP A 212 -7.84 1.25 12.47
N GLY A 213 -7.22 0.08 12.69
CA GLY A 213 -7.02 -0.95 11.68
C GLY A 213 -5.65 -1.63 11.75
N ASP A 214 -5.50 -2.70 11.01
CA ASP A 214 -4.28 -3.51 10.99
C ASP A 214 -3.23 -2.96 10.02
N ILE A 215 -1.95 -3.14 10.36
CA ILE A 215 -0.82 -2.82 9.50
C ILE A 215 -0.05 -4.10 9.19
N VAL A 216 0.15 -4.37 7.90
CA VAL A 216 0.97 -5.49 7.42
C VAL A 216 2.13 -4.95 6.59
N LEU A 217 3.35 -5.27 7.00
CA LEU A 217 4.58 -4.91 6.28
C LEU A 217 5.34 -6.18 5.88
N MET A 218 5.57 -6.36 4.59
CA MET A 218 6.30 -7.52 4.07
C MET A 218 7.48 -7.10 3.18
N VAL A 219 8.69 -7.57 3.52
CA VAL A 219 9.92 -7.30 2.75
C VAL A 219 10.13 -5.79 2.57
N VAL A 220 10.24 -5.08 3.67
CA VAL A 220 10.38 -3.61 3.68
C VAL A 220 11.78 -3.18 4.14
N GLY A 221 12.24 -2.04 3.65
CA GLY A 221 13.43 -1.34 4.15
C GLY A 221 13.21 -0.73 5.55
N PRO A 222 13.99 0.26 5.97
CA PRO A 222 13.79 0.95 7.25
C PRO A 222 12.38 1.52 7.36
N SER A 223 11.61 1.13 8.38
CA SER A 223 10.18 1.41 8.44
C SER A 223 9.67 1.83 9.81
N GLN A 224 8.56 2.56 9.79
CA GLN A 224 7.78 2.93 10.97
C GLN A 224 6.32 2.53 10.74
N ALA A 225 5.71 1.91 11.75
CA ALA A 225 4.29 1.56 11.74
C ALA A 225 3.63 2.02 13.05
N ASN A 226 2.51 2.70 12.94
CA ASN A 226 1.83 3.27 14.08
C ASN A 226 0.31 3.08 14.00
N VAL A 227 -0.28 2.42 14.99
CA VAL A 227 -1.73 2.38 15.22
C VAL A 227 -2.04 3.29 16.41
N LYS A 228 -2.64 4.44 16.15
CA LYS A 228 -2.81 5.49 17.17
C LYS A 228 -3.96 5.23 18.13
N ARG A 229 -5.01 4.60 17.65
CA ARG A 229 -6.23 4.32 18.41
C ARG A 229 -6.75 2.95 18.00
N GLY A 230 -7.58 2.34 18.84
CA GLY A 230 -8.20 1.07 18.51
C GLY A 230 -7.27 -0.15 18.71
N THR A 231 -7.77 -1.30 18.28
CA THR A 231 -7.21 -2.63 18.58
C THR A 231 -6.35 -3.21 17.46
N GLY A 232 -5.86 -2.36 16.56
CA GLY A 232 -5.17 -2.79 15.36
C GLY A 232 -3.83 -3.48 15.62
N ARG A 233 -3.62 -4.57 14.89
CA ARG A 233 -2.40 -5.36 14.94
C ARG A 233 -1.35 -4.86 13.95
N ILE A 234 -0.09 -5.00 14.32
CA ILE A 234 1.03 -4.76 13.42
C ILE A 234 1.77 -6.07 13.17
N ASP A 235 1.72 -6.56 11.93
CA ASP A 235 2.47 -7.71 11.47
C ASP A 235 3.60 -7.30 10.53
N VAL A 236 4.83 -7.69 10.85
CA VAL A 236 6.01 -7.38 10.05
C VAL A 236 6.76 -8.65 9.70
N ALA A 237 6.94 -8.88 8.41
CA ALA A 237 7.75 -9.99 7.91
C ALA A 237 8.89 -9.48 7.00
N GLY A 238 10.13 -9.87 7.30
CA GLY A 238 11.28 -9.58 6.45
C GLY A 238 11.70 -8.11 6.44
N ALA A 239 11.64 -7.41 7.57
CA ALA A 239 12.19 -6.06 7.71
C ALA A 239 13.71 -6.06 7.45
N ARG A 240 14.19 -5.11 6.64
CA ARG A 240 15.60 -4.97 6.22
C ARG A 240 16.17 -3.63 6.64
N GLY A 241 16.26 -3.39 7.96
CA GLY A 241 16.75 -2.13 8.51
C GLY A 241 16.16 -1.83 9.88
N SER A 242 16.21 -0.56 10.27
CA SER A 242 15.59 -0.12 11.51
C SER A 242 14.07 -0.24 11.42
N PHE A 243 13.45 -0.64 12.51
CA PHE A 243 12.01 -0.71 12.60
C PHE A 243 11.51 -0.10 13.91
N THR A 244 10.48 0.73 13.79
CA THR A 244 9.75 1.26 14.94
C THR A 244 8.28 0.91 14.76
N GLY A 245 7.74 0.08 15.67
CA GLY A 245 6.34 -0.30 15.73
C GLY A 245 5.68 0.21 16.99
N SER A 246 4.52 0.81 16.88
CA SER A 246 3.78 1.36 18.02
C SER A 246 2.28 1.12 17.85
N THR A 247 1.63 0.57 18.87
CA THR A 247 0.17 0.42 18.93
C THR A 247 -0.35 0.79 20.31
N THR A 248 -1.61 1.25 20.38
CA THR A 248 -2.27 1.55 21.66
C THR A 248 -2.88 0.27 22.24
N GLU A 249 -3.77 -0.37 21.49
CA GLU A 249 -4.45 -1.59 21.91
C GLU A 249 -4.34 -2.62 20.79
N GLY A 250 -3.32 -3.46 20.83
CA GLY A 250 -3.15 -4.45 19.78
C GLY A 250 -1.80 -5.14 19.86
N ASP A 251 -1.71 -6.26 19.20
CA ASP A 251 -0.52 -7.08 19.18
C ASP A 251 0.49 -6.59 18.13
N LEU A 252 1.77 -6.70 18.48
CA LEU A 252 2.86 -6.56 17.53
C LEU A 252 3.51 -7.91 17.26
N HIS A 253 3.66 -8.26 15.99
CA HIS A 253 4.40 -9.44 15.58
C HIS A 253 5.47 -9.06 14.56
N VAL A 254 6.73 -9.30 14.88
CA VAL A 254 7.86 -9.02 13.99
C VAL A 254 8.66 -10.29 13.77
N LYS A 255 8.75 -10.71 12.50
CA LYS A 255 9.54 -11.86 12.06
C LYS A 255 10.51 -11.44 10.98
N ALA A 256 11.79 -11.30 11.30
CA ALA A 256 12.79 -10.88 10.33
C ALA A 256 14.22 -11.16 10.81
N MET A 257 15.19 -10.97 9.90
CA MET A 257 16.60 -10.86 10.27
C MET A 257 16.88 -9.46 10.83
N LEU A 258 17.58 -9.39 11.95
CA LEU A 258 17.92 -8.12 12.56
C LEU A 258 19.13 -7.49 11.85
N HIS A 259 18.88 -6.48 11.04
CA HIS A 259 19.92 -5.72 10.33
C HIS A 259 20.25 -4.40 11.02
N ASP A 260 19.32 -3.85 11.80
CA ASP A 260 19.48 -2.60 12.54
C ASP A 260 18.62 -2.63 13.81
N ASN A 261 18.61 -1.52 14.57
CA ASN A 261 17.89 -1.45 15.85
C ASN A 261 16.37 -1.42 15.65
N TRP A 262 15.66 -2.12 16.53
CA TRP A 262 14.21 -2.12 16.55
C TRP A 262 13.67 -1.53 17.86
N ARG A 263 12.55 -0.81 17.75
CA ARG A 263 11.78 -0.33 18.88
C ARG A 263 10.33 -0.72 18.72
N LEU A 264 9.80 -1.47 19.68
CA LEU A 264 8.46 -2.03 19.66
C LEU A 264 7.73 -1.62 20.92
N THR A 265 6.60 -0.94 20.79
CA THR A 265 5.83 -0.45 21.93
C THR A 265 4.34 -0.76 21.76
N SER A 266 3.71 -1.24 22.83
CA SER A 266 2.26 -1.37 22.94
C SER A 266 1.80 -0.84 24.30
N ALA A 267 0.68 -0.15 24.38
CA ALA A 267 0.11 0.14 25.69
C ALA A 267 -0.65 -1.10 26.20
N SER A 268 -1.47 -1.73 25.37
CA SER A 268 -2.17 -2.95 25.75
C SER A 268 -2.14 -3.95 24.61
N GLY A 269 -1.31 -4.97 24.73
CA GLY A 269 -1.16 -6.01 23.71
C GLY A 269 0.13 -6.80 23.85
N ASN A 270 0.18 -7.94 23.23
CA ASN A 270 1.34 -8.80 23.24
C ASN A 270 2.34 -8.38 22.15
N ILE A 271 3.61 -8.53 22.46
CA ILE A 271 4.67 -8.27 21.49
C ILE A 271 5.44 -9.57 21.25
N ARG A 272 5.44 -10.05 20.01
CA ARG A 272 6.19 -11.22 19.59
C ARG A 272 7.31 -10.85 18.63
N VAL A 273 8.52 -11.27 18.95
CA VAL A 273 9.69 -11.09 18.11
C VAL A 273 10.25 -12.46 17.73
N GLU A 274 10.31 -12.77 16.45
CA GLU A 274 10.87 -14.00 15.92
C GLU A 274 12.15 -13.71 15.14
N LEU A 275 13.26 -14.27 15.60
CA LEU A 275 14.59 -14.08 15.03
C LEU A 275 15.24 -15.42 14.69
N PRO A 276 16.11 -15.50 13.67
CA PRO A 276 16.92 -16.68 13.44
C PRO A 276 17.75 -17.06 14.67
N THR A 277 17.97 -18.35 14.87
CA THR A 277 18.76 -18.88 16.02
C THR A 277 20.19 -18.31 16.05
N ALA A 278 20.80 -18.06 14.90
CA ALA A 278 22.13 -17.48 14.80
C ALA A 278 22.17 -15.95 14.97
N ALA A 279 21.04 -15.29 15.24
CA ALA A 279 20.99 -13.85 15.38
C ALA A 279 21.82 -13.35 16.57
N ARG A 280 22.55 -12.26 16.34
CA ARG A 280 23.37 -11.58 17.36
C ARG A 280 22.71 -10.26 17.71
N PHE A 281 22.30 -10.09 18.95
CA PHE A 281 21.55 -8.90 19.36
C PHE A 281 21.66 -8.61 20.87
N GLU A 282 21.23 -7.42 21.24
CA GLU A 282 20.99 -7.02 22.62
C GLU A 282 19.50 -6.75 22.77
N VAL A 283 18.85 -7.41 23.71
CA VAL A 283 17.43 -7.23 23.98
C VAL A 283 17.22 -6.52 25.30
N ASP A 284 16.31 -5.55 25.28
CA ASP A 284 15.79 -4.85 26.45
C ASP A 284 14.27 -4.92 26.40
N ALA A 285 13.70 -5.82 27.20
CA ALA A 285 12.26 -6.11 27.20
C ALA A 285 11.66 -5.74 28.56
N THR A 286 10.60 -4.94 28.57
CA THR A 286 9.93 -4.47 29.79
C THR A 286 8.42 -4.52 29.62
N THR A 287 7.74 -5.11 30.61
CA THR A 287 6.27 -5.05 30.76
C THR A 287 5.90 -4.62 32.17
N ASN A 288 4.85 -3.81 32.33
CA ASN A 288 4.40 -3.41 33.69
C ASN A 288 3.42 -4.44 34.28
N PHE A 289 2.50 -4.95 33.47
CA PHE A 289 1.47 -5.91 33.89
C PHE A 289 1.44 -7.12 32.93
N GLY A 290 2.49 -7.94 32.99
CA GLY A 290 2.63 -9.11 32.14
C GLY A 290 3.87 -9.91 32.49
N GLU A 291 4.40 -10.62 31.52
CA GLU A 291 5.63 -11.40 31.67
C GLU A 291 6.47 -11.37 30.39
N VAL A 292 7.78 -11.49 30.52
CA VAL A 292 8.71 -11.68 29.43
C VAL A 292 9.04 -13.16 29.31
N LEU A 293 8.69 -13.75 28.16
CA LEU A 293 8.95 -15.14 27.84
C LEU A 293 10.04 -15.24 26.78
N ILE A 294 11.04 -16.04 27.06
CA ILE A 294 12.09 -16.37 26.13
C ILE A 294 11.89 -17.83 25.70
N ASP A 295 11.55 -18.03 24.45
CA ASP A 295 11.32 -19.34 23.84
C ASP A 295 12.43 -19.63 22.80
N ARG A 296 13.67 -19.62 23.30
CA ARG A 296 14.91 -19.88 22.55
C ARG A 296 15.85 -20.74 23.37
N ASP A 297 16.52 -21.67 22.70
CA ASP A 297 17.47 -22.59 23.38
C ASP A 297 18.85 -21.96 23.60
N ASP A 298 19.18 -20.89 22.85
CA ASP A 298 20.45 -20.14 22.97
C ASP A 298 20.42 -19.04 24.05
N ILE A 299 19.33 -18.91 24.76
CA ILE A 299 19.16 -17.95 25.85
C ILE A 299 18.63 -18.67 27.10
N GLU A 300 19.27 -18.41 28.23
CA GLU A 300 18.74 -18.85 29.53
C GLU A 300 17.35 -18.25 29.75
N ARG A 301 16.38 -19.12 30.03
CA ARG A 301 15.00 -18.70 30.28
C ARG A 301 14.92 -17.97 31.60
N PRO A 302 14.27 -16.80 31.63
CA PRO A 302 14.04 -16.13 32.92
C PRO A 302 13.02 -16.91 33.74
N ASP A 303 13.02 -16.63 35.04
CA ASP A 303 12.00 -17.17 35.97
C ASP A 303 10.59 -16.72 35.55
N ALA A 304 9.58 -17.51 35.92
CA ALA A 304 8.19 -17.15 35.64
C ALA A 304 7.82 -15.81 36.31
N GLY A 305 7.09 -14.97 35.56
CA GLY A 305 6.64 -13.66 36.03
C GLY A 305 7.69 -12.55 35.96
N VAL A 306 8.81 -12.77 35.27
CA VAL A 306 9.82 -11.73 35.05
C VAL A 306 9.22 -10.63 34.15
N ARG A 307 9.34 -9.38 34.59
CA ARG A 307 8.81 -8.19 33.92
C ARG A 307 9.86 -7.37 33.19
N GLN A 308 11.13 -7.56 33.53
CA GLN A 308 12.25 -6.88 32.89
C GLN A 308 13.32 -7.90 32.53
N PHE A 309 13.77 -7.86 31.29
CA PHE A 309 14.77 -8.76 30.78
C PHE A 309 15.76 -8.01 29.92
N HIS A 310 17.03 -8.04 30.31
CA HIS A 310 18.11 -7.46 29.53
C HIS A 310 19.18 -8.52 29.30
N ARG A 311 19.56 -8.75 28.05
CA ARG A 311 20.56 -9.76 27.71
C ARG A 311 21.26 -9.46 26.36
N LYS A 312 22.52 -9.81 26.29
CA LYS A 312 23.28 -9.92 25.06
C LYS A 312 23.24 -11.37 24.56
N VAL A 313 22.83 -11.57 23.33
CA VAL A 313 22.65 -12.88 22.69
C VAL A 313 23.72 -13.08 21.64
N ASN A 314 24.39 -14.24 21.63
CA ASN A 314 25.45 -14.60 20.71
C ASN A 314 26.55 -13.54 20.59
N GLY A 315 26.95 -12.93 21.72
CA GLY A 315 27.98 -11.89 21.78
C GLY A 315 27.48 -10.46 21.55
N GLY A 316 26.16 -10.27 21.45
CA GLY A 316 25.54 -8.96 21.24
C GLY A 316 25.58 -8.47 19.81
N GLY A 317 24.97 -7.33 19.56
CA GLY A 317 24.82 -6.75 18.20
C GLY A 317 23.89 -5.56 18.22
N LYS A 318 22.97 -5.52 17.27
CA LYS A 318 21.91 -4.52 17.20
C LYS A 318 20.93 -4.66 18.38
N ARG A 319 20.33 -3.54 18.77
CA ARG A 319 19.44 -3.49 19.92
C ARG A 319 17.98 -3.66 19.53
N ILE A 320 17.27 -4.45 20.35
CA ILE A 320 15.83 -4.59 20.30
C ILE A 320 15.26 -4.05 21.62
N ASP A 321 14.57 -2.93 21.56
CA ASP A 321 13.88 -2.31 22.70
C ASP A 321 12.39 -2.65 22.59
N VAL A 322 11.86 -3.43 23.55
CA VAL A 322 10.47 -3.92 23.53
C VAL A 322 9.78 -3.52 24.80
N ARG A 323 8.67 -2.81 24.70
CA ARG A 323 7.92 -2.32 25.86
C ARG A 323 6.42 -2.51 25.68
N THR A 324 5.77 -3.04 26.70
CA THR A 324 4.32 -3.02 26.83
C THR A 324 3.90 -2.65 28.24
N GLU A 325 2.78 -1.93 28.38
CA GLU A 325 2.25 -1.71 29.74
C GLU A 325 1.49 -2.95 30.22
N SER A 326 0.64 -3.53 29.36
CA SER A 326 -0.16 -4.71 29.69
C SER A 326 -0.09 -5.72 28.55
N GLY A 327 0.60 -6.82 28.80
CA GLY A 327 0.74 -7.89 27.80
C GLY A 327 2.02 -8.71 27.97
N LYS A 328 2.09 -9.78 27.21
CA LYS A 328 3.27 -10.66 27.19
C LYS A 328 4.26 -10.21 26.12
N ILE A 329 5.53 -10.28 26.43
CA ILE A 329 6.61 -10.16 25.47
C ILE A 329 7.18 -11.54 25.21
N VAL A 330 7.16 -12.00 23.96
CA VAL A 330 7.68 -13.31 23.56
C VAL A 330 8.82 -13.13 22.57
N ILE A 331 9.99 -13.66 22.87
CA ILE A 331 11.17 -13.65 21.99
C ILE A 331 11.52 -15.09 21.61
N ARG A 332 11.53 -15.37 20.31
CA ARG A 332 11.79 -16.68 19.70
C ARG A 332 12.95 -16.65 18.71
#